data_1179fdce846dfa15ad09ec07fe929fe6
#
_entry.id   1179fdce846dfa15ad09ec07fe929fe6
#
_cell.length_a   1.000
_cell.length_b   1.000
_cell.length_c   1.000
_cell.angle_alpha   90.00
_cell.angle_beta   90.00
_cell.angle_gamma   90.00
#
_symmetry.space_group_name_H-M   'P 1'
#
loop_
_entity.id
_entity.type
_entity.pdbx_description
1 polymer ?
#
loop_
_entity_poly.entity_id
_entity_poly.type
_entity_poly.pdbx_seq_one_letter_code
_entity_poly.pdbx_strand_id
1 'polypeptide(L)'
;MAEKNLPKDLTENRKEIDQIDRKLLNLIHERSKLVINAGKIKKKSGDKTFYRPDREASLIKTLQKKNKSSIPAENIKFIFKEIISACFTLEKKNKGLLSRS
;
A
#
# COMPACT_ATOMS: atom_id res chain seq x y z
N MET A 1 4.40 2.32 -26.74
CA MET A 1 4.94 3.51 -26.08
C MET A 1 3.83 4.29 -25.45
N ALA A 2 3.91 4.43 -24.14
CA ALA A 2 2.85 5.10 -23.38
C ALA A 2 2.62 6.54 -23.80
N GLU A 3 3.70 7.25 -24.18
CA GLU A 3 3.63 8.66 -24.56
C GLU A 3 2.75 8.93 -25.78
N LYS A 4 2.64 7.96 -26.69
CA LYS A 4 1.82 8.12 -27.90
C LYS A 4 0.35 8.21 -27.61
N ASN A 5 -0.08 7.68 -26.45
CA ASN A 5 -1.47 7.62 -26.05
C ASN A 5 -1.82 8.63 -24.95
N LEU A 6 -0.91 9.53 -24.64
CA LEU A 6 -1.16 10.52 -23.61
C LEU A 6 -2.12 11.60 -24.10
N PRO A 7 -3.05 12.03 -23.23
CA PRO A 7 -4.00 13.10 -23.60
C PRO A 7 -3.26 14.40 -23.91
N LYS A 8 -3.81 15.15 -24.86
CA LYS A 8 -3.21 16.40 -25.30
C LYS A 8 -3.76 17.64 -24.60
N ASP A 9 -4.96 17.53 -24.00
CA ASP A 9 -5.48 18.66 -23.25
C ASP A 9 -5.53 18.34 -21.75
N LEU A 10 -5.48 19.40 -20.97
CA LEU A 10 -5.37 19.30 -19.52
C LEU A 10 -6.60 18.67 -18.88
N THR A 11 -7.78 18.95 -19.42
CA THR A 11 -9.03 18.41 -18.89
C THR A 11 -9.06 16.89 -19.00
N GLU A 12 -8.72 16.36 -20.17
CA GLU A 12 -8.65 14.91 -20.38
C GLU A 12 -7.55 14.28 -19.52
N ASN A 13 -6.42 14.95 -19.45
CA ASN A 13 -5.29 14.45 -18.65
C ASN A 13 -5.69 14.31 -17.18
N ARG A 14 -6.38 15.31 -16.65
CA ARG A 14 -6.84 15.29 -15.25
C ARG A 14 -7.87 14.19 -15.00
N LYS A 15 -8.74 13.93 -15.97
CA LYS A 15 -9.70 12.82 -15.85
C LYS A 15 -8.98 11.48 -15.72
N GLU A 16 -7.92 11.29 -16.50
CA GLU A 16 -7.16 10.05 -16.44
C GLU A 16 -6.39 9.92 -15.13
N ILE A 17 -5.85 11.03 -14.62
CA ILE A 17 -5.22 11.04 -13.31
C ILE A 17 -6.23 10.63 -12.24
N ASP A 18 -7.44 11.21 -12.30
CA ASP A 18 -8.49 10.89 -11.32
C ASP A 18 -8.88 9.41 -11.37
N GLN A 19 -8.92 8.82 -12.55
CA GLN A 19 -9.21 7.40 -12.71
C GLN A 19 -8.12 6.54 -12.07
N ILE A 20 -6.88 6.92 -12.28
CA ILE A 20 -5.74 6.21 -11.68
C ILE A 20 -5.80 6.32 -10.16
N ASP A 21 -6.11 7.51 -9.64
CA ASP A 21 -6.19 7.71 -8.19
C ASP A 21 -7.28 6.81 -7.57
N ARG A 22 -8.41 6.66 -8.26
CA ARG A 22 -9.46 5.74 -7.80
C ARG A 22 -8.98 4.30 -7.80
N LYS A 23 -8.24 3.90 -8.82
CA LYS A 23 -7.66 2.55 -8.88
C LYS A 23 -6.64 2.33 -7.77
N LEU A 24 -5.81 3.33 -7.51
CA LEU A 24 -4.85 3.29 -6.41
C LEU A 24 -5.56 3.12 -5.07
N LEU A 25 -6.62 3.90 -4.86
CA LEU A 25 -7.41 3.80 -3.63
C LEU A 25 -8.00 2.41 -3.47
N ASN A 26 -8.55 1.84 -4.54
CA ASN A 26 -9.10 0.49 -4.51
C ASN A 26 -8.02 -0.56 -4.19
N LEU A 27 -6.83 -0.41 -4.75
CA LEU A 27 -5.72 -1.32 -4.47
C LEU A 27 -5.26 -1.22 -3.02
N ILE A 28 -5.21 -0.01 -2.49
CA ILE A 28 -4.88 0.20 -1.08
C ILE A 28 -5.94 -0.46 -0.19
N HIS A 29 -7.21 -0.34 -0.58
CA HIS A 29 -8.31 -0.98 0.13
C HIS A 29 -8.16 -2.51 0.13
N GLU A 30 -7.87 -3.09 -1.03
CA GLU A 30 -7.64 -4.54 -1.14
C GLU A 30 -6.46 -4.98 -0.27
N ARG A 31 -5.38 -4.19 -0.30
CA ARG A 31 -4.22 -4.48 0.53
C ARG A 31 -4.57 -4.45 2.02
N SER A 32 -5.37 -3.47 2.42
CA SER A 32 -5.77 -3.35 3.84
C SER A 32 -6.59 -4.55 4.30
N LYS A 33 -7.44 -5.09 3.43
CA LYS A 33 -8.21 -6.30 3.76
C LYS A 33 -7.29 -7.49 4.00
N LEU A 34 -6.27 -7.64 3.18
CA LEU A 34 -5.32 -8.74 3.33
C LEU A 34 -4.47 -8.59 4.61
N VAL A 35 -4.14 -7.35 4.97
CA VAL A 35 -3.42 -7.09 6.21
C VAL A 35 -4.28 -7.43 7.42
N ILE A 36 -5.55 -7.06 7.40
CA ILE A 36 -6.48 -7.42 8.47
C ILE A 36 -6.59 -8.95 8.56
N ASN A 37 -6.67 -9.61 7.41
CA ASN A 37 -6.71 -11.07 7.39
C ASN A 37 -5.44 -11.69 7.94
N ALA A 38 -4.29 -11.09 7.66
CA ALA A 38 -3.02 -11.54 8.25
C ALA A 38 -3.07 -11.47 9.77
N GLY A 39 -3.68 -10.41 10.30
CA GLY A 39 -3.87 -10.29 11.75
C GLY A 39 -4.73 -11.42 12.34
N LYS A 40 -5.79 -11.80 11.61
CA LYS A 40 -6.66 -12.91 12.02
C LYS A 40 -5.92 -14.24 12.00
N ILE A 41 -5.11 -14.46 10.99
CA ILE A 41 -4.29 -15.67 10.85
C ILE A 41 -3.30 -15.75 12.02
N LYS A 42 -2.62 -14.64 12.32
CA LYS A 42 -1.68 -14.56 13.43
C LYS A 42 -2.35 -14.86 14.76
N LYS A 43 -3.54 -14.34 14.96
CA LYS A 43 -4.32 -14.57 16.17
C LYS A 43 -4.62 -16.05 16.35
N LYS A 44 -5.01 -16.74 15.28
CA LYS A 44 -5.31 -18.17 15.30
C LYS A 44 -4.08 -19.01 15.63
N SER A 45 -2.93 -18.65 15.09
CA SER A 45 -1.69 -19.39 15.29
C SER A 45 -0.95 -19.02 16.57
N GLY A 46 -1.46 -18.02 17.30
CA GLY A 46 -0.79 -17.53 18.49
C GLY A 46 0.37 -16.58 18.24
N ASP A 47 0.59 -16.23 16.97
CA ASP A 47 1.64 -15.29 16.62
C ASP A 47 1.17 -13.87 16.98
N LYS A 48 1.94 -13.19 17.82
CA LYS A 48 1.63 -11.83 18.26
C LYS A 48 2.49 -10.77 17.61
N THR A 49 3.25 -11.16 16.61
CA THR A 49 4.16 -10.24 15.91
C THR A 49 3.38 -9.32 14.97
N PHE A 50 3.43 -8.03 15.22
CA PHE A 50 2.82 -7.02 14.35
C PHE A 50 3.85 -6.29 13.53
N TYR A 51 4.93 -5.89 14.18
CA TYR A 51 5.97 -5.09 13.54
C TYR A 51 7.08 -5.98 13.01
N ARG A 52 7.27 -5.93 11.71
CA ARG A 52 8.29 -6.71 11.01
C ARG A 52 9.19 -5.76 10.20
N PRO A 53 10.14 -5.09 10.85
CA PRO A 53 11.01 -4.14 10.15
C PRO A 53 11.86 -4.78 9.06
N ASP A 54 12.23 -6.03 9.22
CA ASP A 54 12.99 -6.80 8.22
C ASP A 54 12.16 -7.00 6.95
N ARG A 55 10.89 -7.37 7.11
CA ARG A 55 9.98 -7.57 5.99
C ARG A 55 9.70 -6.24 5.29
N GLU A 56 9.46 -5.18 6.06
CA GLU A 56 9.22 -3.85 5.52
C GLU A 56 10.40 -3.36 4.68
N ALA A 57 11.61 -3.48 5.22
CA ALA A 57 12.82 -3.06 4.52
C ALA A 57 13.02 -3.85 3.22
N SER A 58 12.77 -5.16 3.27
CA SER A 58 12.90 -6.04 2.11
C SER A 58 11.88 -5.67 1.02
N LEU A 59 10.65 -5.43 1.41
CA LEU A 59 9.57 -5.04 0.49
C LEU A 59 9.91 -3.72 -0.20
N ILE A 60 10.34 -2.73 0.57
CA ILE A 60 10.68 -1.41 0.02
C ILE A 60 11.83 -1.52 -0.97
N LYS A 61 12.88 -2.28 -0.64
CA LYS A 61 14.00 -2.51 -1.55
C LYS A 61 13.54 -3.13 -2.86
N THR A 62 12.68 -4.13 -2.78
CA THR A 62 12.14 -4.80 -3.96
C THR A 62 11.35 -3.81 -4.83
N LEU A 63 10.53 -2.98 -4.20
CA LEU A 63 9.73 -1.99 -4.92
C LEU A 63 10.60 -0.92 -5.57
N GLN A 64 11.64 -0.48 -4.88
CA GLN A 64 12.59 0.48 -5.44
C GLN A 64 13.28 -0.09 -6.68
N LYS A 65 13.65 -1.37 -6.65
CA LYS A 65 14.27 -2.04 -7.79
C LYS A 65 13.32 -2.19 -8.96
N LYS A 66 12.04 -2.40 -8.69
CA LYS A 66 11.01 -2.58 -9.72
C LYS A 66 10.48 -1.27 -10.26
N ASN A 67 10.83 -0.16 -9.65
CA ASN A 67 10.39 1.16 -10.07
C ASN A 67 10.97 1.51 -11.44
N LYS A 68 10.09 1.67 -12.42
CA LYS A 68 10.47 2.05 -13.79
C LYS A 68 10.08 3.48 -14.13
N SER A 69 9.55 4.20 -13.15
CA SER A 69 9.12 5.59 -13.34
C SER A 69 10.28 6.55 -13.09
N SER A 70 10.02 7.84 -13.33
CA SER A 70 10.98 8.90 -13.01
C SER A 70 10.98 9.26 -11.53
N ILE A 71 10.09 8.65 -10.74
CA ILE A 71 10.00 8.95 -9.31
C ILE A 71 11.26 8.45 -8.61
N PRO A 72 11.96 9.30 -7.84
CA PRO A 72 13.16 8.86 -7.12
C PRO A 72 12.87 7.72 -6.15
N ALA A 73 13.87 6.85 -5.97
CA ALA A 73 13.76 5.70 -5.08
C ALA A 73 13.35 6.11 -3.65
N GLU A 74 13.86 7.24 -3.19
CA GLU A 74 13.53 7.77 -1.85
C GLU A 74 12.04 8.08 -1.71
N ASN A 75 11.44 8.63 -2.76
CA ASN A 75 10.00 8.92 -2.76
C ASN A 75 9.17 7.64 -2.77
N ILE A 76 9.60 6.62 -3.51
CA ILE A 76 8.94 5.31 -3.48
C ILE A 76 8.95 4.76 -2.06
N LYS A 77 10.08 4.88 -1.38
CA LYS A 77 10.20 4.46 0.02
C LYS A 77 9.17 5.16 0.91
N PHE A 78 9.07 6.49 0.80
CA PHE A 78 8.14 7.26 1.63
C PHE A 78 6.69 6.90 1.36
N ILE A 79 6.32 6.76 0.08
CA ILE A 79 4.96 6.40 -0.31
C ILE A 79 4.57 5.06 0.32
N PHE A 80 5.42 4.05 0.18
CA PHE A 80 5.09 2.72 0.70
C PHE A 80 5.19 2.63 2.21
N LYS A 81 6.07 3.41 2.82
CA LYS A 81 6.09 3.49 4.29
C LYS A 81 4.77 4.00 4.84
N GLU A 82 4.18 5.00 4.18
CA GLU A 82 2.87 5.52 4.59
C GLU A 82 1.77 4.48 4.41
N ILE A 83 1.76 3.78 3.30
CA ILE A 83 0.79 2.72 3.05
C ILE A 83 0.92 1.61 4.09
N ILE A 84 2.15 1.16 4.34
CA ILE A 84 2.43 0.11 5.32
C ILE A 84 1.99 0.56 6.71
N SER A 85 2.31 1.78 7.08
CA SER A 85 1.94 2.34 8.37
C SER A 85 0.43 2.41 8.56
N ALA A 86 -0.29 2.88 7.54
CA ALA A 86 -1.75 2.95 7.59
C ALA A 86 -2.37 1.56 7.77
N CYS A 87 -1.86 0.56 7.05
CA CYS A 87 -2.36 -0.81 7.15
C CYS A 87 -2.00 -1.43 8.50
N PHE A 88 -0.80 -1.15 9.00
CA PHE A 88 -0.38 -1.63 10.32
C PHE A 88 -1.30 -1.10 11.42
N THR A 89 -1.64 0.18 11.37
CA THR A 89 -2.56 0.80 12.31
C THR A 89 -3.92 0.11 12.26
N LEU A 90 -4.39 -0.18 11.07
CA LEU A 90 -5.67 -0.83 10.86
C LEU A 90 -5.68 -2.26 11.42
N GLU A 91 -4.62 -3.03 11.17
CA GLU A 91 -4.46 -4.38 11.70
C GLU A 91 -4.50 -4.38 13.22
N LYS A 92 -3.74 -3.48 13.83
CA LYS A 92 -3.66 -3.34 15.28
C LYS A 92 -5.00 -2.92 15.88
N LYS A 93 -5.67 -1.95 15.27
CA LYS A 93 -6.96 -1.43 15.70
C LYS A 93 -8.04 -2.50 15.63
N ASN A 94 -8.07 -3.25 14.52
CA ASN A 94 -9.04 -4.33 14.35
C ASN A 94 -8.87 -5.40 15.41
N LYS A 95 -7.63 -5.78 15.73
CA LYS A 95 -7.35 -6.74 16.79
C LYS A 95 -7.74 -6.20 18.15
N GLY A 96 -7.52 -4.91 18.38
CA GLY A 96 -7.94 -4.25 19.61
C GLY A 96 -9.44 -4.27 19.80
N LEU A 97 -10.20 -4.02 18.73
CA LEU A 97 -11.65 -4.08 18.75
C LEU A 97 -12.14 -5.49 19.09
N LEU A 98 -11.53 -6.51 18.51
CA LEU A 98 -11.86 -7.89 18.80
C LEU A 98 -11.58 -8.24 20.26
N SER A 99 -10.55 -7.65 20.83
CA SER A 99 -10.20 -7.88 22.24
C SER A 99 -11.21 -7.27 23.19
N ARG A 100 -11.93 -6.23 22.76
CA ARG A 100 -12.92 -5.55 23.58
C ARG A 100 -14.28 -6.23 23.58
N SER A 101 -14.52 -6.98 22.55
CA SER A 101 -15.80 -7.69 22.44
C SER A 101 -15.74 -9.03 23.13
#